data_b69452cdefd99d1a73237635f5af76b1
#
_entry.id   b69452cdefd99d1a73237635f5af76b1
#
_cell.length_a   1.000
_cell.length_b   1.000
_cell.length_c   1.000
_cell.angle_alpha   90.00
_cell.angle_beta   90.00
_cell.angle_gamma   90.00
#
_symmetry.space_group_name_H-M   'P 1'
#
loop_
_entity.id
_entity.type
_entity.pdbx_description
1 polymer ?
#
loop_
_entity_poly.entity_id
_entity_poly.type
_entity_poly.pdbx_seq_one_letter_code
_entity_poly.pdbx_strand_id
1 'polypeptide(L)'
;DNKAYKFDKNSPVQDMCFWYIWPNTALGYVPGVEALFFSSIRSNSIDKTTRVGHWLVTEDTVLPDGFTEYMNKVLFTEDISICESVQMGIKSKSYKNGPFMIDPDHSGISETAVQSFHNLIRSAKSIDSRAD
;
A
#
# COMPACT_ATOMS: atom_id res chain seq x y z
N ASP A 1 9.97 -17.07 -15.11
CA ASP A 1 8.60 -16.90 -15.63
C ASP A 1 7.82 -16.08 -14.64
N ASN A 2 7.48 -14.86 -15.00
CA ASN A 2 6.62 -14.02 -14.19
C ASN A 2 5.20 -14.63 -14.19
N LYS A 3 4.74 -15.09 -13.04
CA LYS A 3 3.41 -15.67 -12.87
C LYS A 3 2.30 -14.62 -12.72
N ALA A 4 2.65 -13.33 -12.79
CA ALA A 4 1.69 -12.25 -12.83
C ALA A 4 0.88 -12.29 -14.14
N TYR A 5 -0.06 -11.40 -14.27
CA TYR A 5 -0.82 -11.22 -15.49
C TYR A 5 0.07 -10.82 -16.68
N LYS A 6 -0.33 -11.19 -17.88
CA LYS A 6 0.33 -10.77 -19.12
C LYS A 6 -0.17 -9.37 -19.49
N PHE A 7 0.73 -8.48 -19.82
CA PHE A 7 0.39 -7.15 -20.32
C PHE A 7 1.10 -6.83 -21.63
N ASP A 8 0.53 -5.94 -22.41
CA ASP A 8 1.12 -5.47 -23.66
C ASP A 8 2.33 -4.58 -23.35
N LYS A 9 3.49 -4.93 -23.92
CA LYS A 9 4.71 -4.13 -23.83
C LYS A 9 4.60 -2.77 -24.52
N ASN A 10 3.60 -2.57 -25.37
CA ASN A 10 3.31 -1.29 -26.02
C ASN A 10 2.29 -0.44 -25.24
N SER A 11 1.79 -0.94 -24.11
CA SER A 11 0.92 -0.14 -23.23
C SER A 11 1.60 1.18 -22.84
N PRO A 12 0.88 2.30 -22.79
CA PRO A 12 1.43 3.56 -22.30
C PRO A 12 1.83 3.50 -20.83
N VAL A 13 1.31 2.53 -20.08
CA VAL A 13 1.63 2.31 -18.68
C VAL A 13 2.66 1.20 -18.57
N GLN A 14 3.94 1.56 -18.41
CA GLN A 14 5.05 0.59 -18.32
C GLN A 14 5.55 0.39 -16.90
N ASP A 15 5.36 1.37 -16.04
CA ASP A 15 5.85 1.39 -14.66
C ASP A 15 4.72 1.21 -13.65
N MET A 16 5.13 0.97 -12.41
CA MET A 16 4.25 0.94 -11.26
C MET A 16 4.54 2.15 -10.39
N CYS A 17 3.49 2.84 -9.96
CA CYS A 17 3.63 3.93 -9.01
C CYS A 17 2.48 3.92 -8.01
N PHE A 18 2.83 4.18 -6.75
CA PHE A 18 1.85 4.34 -5.68
C PHE A 18 2.13 5.60 -4.88
N TRP A 19 1.07 6.30 -4.53
CA TRP A 19 1.09 7.44 -3.62
C TRP A 19 0.23 7.13 -2.41
N TYR A 20 0.72 7.50 -1.25
CA TYR A 20 -0.08 7.52 -0.04
C TYR A 20 -0.50 8.95 0.29
N ILE A 21 -1.79 9.18 0.37
CA ILE A 21 -2.38 10.47 0.72
C ILE A 21 -2.89 10.38 2.15
N TRP A 22 -2.27 11.14 3.02
CA TRP A 22 -2.69 11.22 4.41
C TRP A 22 -4.18 11.63 4.54
N PRO A 23 -4.97 11.05 5.46
CA PRO A 23 -4.52 10.08 6.48
C PRO A 23 -4.65 8.60 6.08
N ASN A 24 -5.38 8.24 5.03
CA ASN A 24 -5.82 6.86 4.85
C ASN A 24 -6.12 6.48 3.39
N THR A 25 -5.62 7.22 2.43
CA THR A 25 -5.90 6.97 1.02
C THR A 25 -4.64 6.54 0.28
N ALA A 26 -4.73 5.51 -0.53
CA ALA A 26 -3.68 5.16 -1.48
C ALA A 26 -4.22 5.29 -2.90
N LEU A 27 -3.39 5.85 -3.78
CA LEU A 27 -3.59 5.90 -5.22
C LEU A 27 -2.44 5.15 -5.89
N GLY A 28 -2.68 4.61 -7.08
CA GLY A 28 -1.61 4.00 -7.84
C GLY A 28 -2.05 3.46 -9.18
N TYR A 29 -1.07 3.05 -9.96
CA TYR A 29 -1.26 2.34 -11.21
C TYR A 29 -0.20 1.24 -11.34
N VAL A 30 -0.48 0.27 -12.17
CA VAL A 30 0.39 -0.89 -12.40
C VAL A 30 0.62 -1.09 -13.90
N PRO A 31 1.76 -1.71 -14.30
CA PRO A 31 2.10 -1.87 -15.70
C PRO A 31 1.02 -2.56 -16.53
N GLY A 32 0.80 -2.09 -17.74
CA GLY A 32 -0.12 -2.69 -18.70
C GLY A 32 -1.59 -2.51 -18.38
N VAL A 33 -1.95 -1.70 -17.38
CA VAL A 33 -3.34 -1.48 -16.97
C VAL A 33 -3.64 0.01 -17.05
N GLU A 34 -4.51 0.40 -17.96
CA GLU A 34 -4.99 1.78 -18.10
C GLU A 34 -6.11 2.06 -17.09
N ALA A 35 -5.77 1.92 -15.83
CA ALA A 35 -6.66 2.11 -14.71
C ALA A 35 -5.94 2.75 -13.54
N LEU A 36 -6.64 3.58 -12.79
CA LEU A 36 -6.16 4.14 -11.55
C LEU A 36 -6.70 3.31 -10.36
N PHE A 37 -5.79 2.78 -9.58
CA PHE A 37 -6.16 2.15 -8.32
C PHE A 37 -6.39 3.21 -7.25
N PHE A 38 -7.50 3.11 -6.56
CA PHE A 38 -7.83 3.94 -5.40
C PHE A 38 -8.21 3.04 -4.23
N SER A 39 -7.65 3.28 -3.05
CA SER A 39 -8.09 2.57 -1.86
C SER A 39 -8.19 3.46 -0.63
N SER A 40 -9.14 3.15 0.22
CA SER A 40 -9.33 3.74 1.54
C SER A 40 -9.03 2.70 2.61
N ILE A 41 -8.23 3.10 3.60
CA ILE A 41 -7.82 2.25 4.72
C ILE A 41 -8.48 2.80 5.98
N ARG A 42 -9.23 1.96 6.70
CA ARG A 42 -9.98 2.35 7.90
C ARG A 42 -9.58 1.47 9.07
N SER A 43 -9.15 2.07 10.15
CA SER A 43 -8.98 1.35 11.41
C SER A 43 -10.34 1.10 12.05
N ASN A 44 -10.67 -0.16 12.31
CA ASN A 44 -11.91 -0.56 12.99
C ASN A 44 -11.69 -0.75 14.50
N SER A 45 -10.48 -1.14 14.86
CA SER A 45 -10.02 -1.27 16.25
C SER A 45 -8.49 -1.18 16.29
N ILE A 46 -7.90 -1.33 17.47
CA ILE A 46 -6.45 -1.27 17.66
C ILE A 46 -5.67 -2.31 16.83
N ASP A 47 -6.32 -3.40 16.45
CA ASP A 47 -5.72 -4.54 15.76
C ASP A 47 -6.49 -4.99 14.52
N LYS A 48 -7.45 -4.20 14.07
CA LYS A 48 -8.24 -4.52 12.87
C LYS A 48 -8.37 -3.34 11.96
N THR A 49 -8.06 -3.58 10.70
CA THR A 49 -8.15 -2.59 9.62
C THR A 49 -8.97 -3.17 8.48
N THR A 50 -9.81 -2.34 7.88
CA THR A 50 -10.47 -2.66 6.61
C THR A 50 -9.88 -1.81 5.51
N ARG A 51 -9.53 -2.44 4.40
CA ARG A 51 -9.16 -1.78 3.16
C ARG A 51 -10.24 -2.00 2.13
N VAL A 52 -10.70 -0.93 1.50
CA VAL A 52 -11.61 -0.97 0.36
C VAL A 52 -10.88 -0.40 -0.85
N GLY A 53 -10.73 -1.18 -1.89
CA GLY A 53 -10.02 -0.80 -3.11
C GLY A 53 -10.95 -0.81 -4.32
N HIS A 54 -10.70 0.12 -5.24
CA HIS A 54 -11.41 0.27 -6.50
C HIS A 54 -10.41 0.48 -7.65
N TRP A 55 -10.74 -0.07 -8.80
CA TRP A 55 -10.08 0.26 -10.06
C TRP A 55 -10.98 1.21 -10.83
N LEU A 56 -10.48 2.40 -11.07
CA LEU A 56 -11.15 3.40 -11.89
C LEU A 56 -10.71 3.19 -13.33
N VAL A 57 -11.64 2.85 -14.18
CA VAL A 57 -11.44 2.52 -15.61
C VAL A 57 -12.32 3.40 -16.46
N THR A 58 -11.95 3.58 -17.72
CA THR A 58 -12.84 4.14 -18.76
C THR A 58 -13.72 3.05 -19.36
N GLU A 59 -14.73 3.42 -20.11
CA GLU A 59 -15.63 2.46 -20.78
C GLU A 59 -14.87 1.55 -21.77
N ASP A 60 -13.79 2.05 -22.37
CA ASP A 60 -12.97 1.33 -23.34
C ASP A 60 -11.82 0.53 -22.73
N THR A 61 -11.65 0.59 -21.39
CA THR A 61 -10.53 -0.10 -20.72
C THR A 61 -10.73 -1.61 -20.76
N VAL A 62 -9.77 -2.30 -21.38
CA VAL A 62 -9.69 -3.77 -21.35
C VAL A 62 -8.63 -4.18 -20.34
N LEU A 63 -9.05 -4.87 -19.28
CA LEU A 63 -8.10 -5.41 -18.31
C LEU A 63 -7.36 -6.62 -18.90
N PRO A 64 -6.04 -6.75 -18.67
CA PRO A 64 -5.28 -7.90 -19.13
C PRO A 64 -5.82 -9.23 -18.59
N ASP A 65 -5.70 -10.29 -19.40
CA ASP A 65 -6.07 -11.64 -18.97
C ASP A 65 -5.35 -12.06 -17.70
N GLY A 66 -6.09 -12.57 -16.74
CA GLY A 66 -5.57 -13.00 -15.43
C GLY A 66 -5.29 -11.87 -14.43
N PHE A 67 -5.43 -10.60 -14.83
CA PHE A 67 -5.15 -9.45 -13.95
C PHE A 67 -5.97 -9.50 -12.65
N THR A 68 -7.28 -9.57 -12.76
CA THR A 68 -8.18 -9.59 -11.59
C THR A 68 -7.92 -10.78 -10.67
N GLU A 69 -7.65 -11.95 -11.26
CA GLU A 69 -7.32 -13.15 -10.50
C GLU A 69 -6.01 -13.00 -9.75
N TYR A 70 -4.97 -12.52 -10.41
CA TYR A 70 -3.67 -12.28 -9.79
C TYR A 70 -3.77 -11.27 -8.64
N MET A 71 -4.42 -10.12 -8.86
CA MET A 71 -4.55 -9.10 -7.83
C MET A 71 -5.30 -9.61 -6.59
N ASN A 72 -6.40 -10.33 -6.78
CA ASN A 72 -7.25 -10.74 -5.67
C ASN A 72 -6.77 -12.02 -4.97
N LYS A 73 -6.28 -13.02 -5.72
CA LYS A 73 -5.94 -14.33 -5.15
C LYS A 73 -4.46 -14.48 -4.80
N VAL A 74 -3.60 -13.68 -5.42
CA VAL A 74 -2.15 -13.75 -5.18
C VAL A 74 -1.70 -12.54 -4.38
N LEU A 75 -1.66 -11.37 -4.98
CA LEU A 75 -1.04 -10.18 -4.41
C LEU A 75 -1.73 -9.74 -3.10
N PHE A 76 -3.03 -9.50 -3.13
CA PHE A 76 -3.74 -9.03 -1.92
C PHE A 76 -3.80 -10.09 -0.82
N THR A 77 -3.85 -11.37 -1.17
CA THR A 77 -3.83 -12.45 -0.18
C THR A 77 -2.47 -12.54 0.50
N GLU A 78 -1.39 -12.40 -0.25
CA GLU A 78 -0.02 -12.36 0.28
C GLU A 78 0.15 -11.16 1.23
N ASP A 79 -0.22 -9.95 0.81
CA ASP A 79 -0.13 -8.73 1.60
C ASP A 79 -0.90 -8.85 2.93
N ILE A 80 -2.12 -9.37 2.89
CA ILE A 80 -2.95 -9.56 4.08
C ILE A 80 -2.28 -10.53 5.04
N SER A 81 -1.80 -11.67 4.55
CA SER A 81 -1.13 -12.69 5.36
C SER A 81 0.11 -12.13 6.07
N ILE A 82 0.91 -11.33 5.36
CA ILE A 82 2.09 -10.67 5.94
C ILE A 82 1.66 -9.68 7.02
N CYS A 83 0.67 -8.83 6.76
CA CYS A 83 0.18 -7.86 7.74
C CYS A 83 -0.36 -8.53 9.01
N GLU A 84 -1.12 -9.62 8.88
CA GLU A 84 -1.63 -10.38 10.02
C GLU A 84 -0.50 -11.02 10.84
N SER A 85 0.51 -11.57 10.16
CA SER A 85 1.70 -12.12 10.80
C SER A 85 2.48 -11.06 11.58
N VAL A 86 2.70 -9.89 10.98
CA VAL A 86 3.35 -8.75 11.64
C VAL A 86 2.54 -8.29 12.85
N GLN A 87 1.21 -8.22 12.75
CA GLN A 87 0.33 -7.85 13.86
C GLN A 87 0.46 -8.82 15.05
N MET A 88 0.62 -10.11 14.81
CA MET A 88 0.92 -11.08 15.87
C MET A 88 2.30 -10.85 16.49
N GLY A 89 3.30 -10.57 15.66
CA GLY A 89 4.66 -10.28 16.11
C GLY A 89 4.75 -9.04 17.02
N ILE A 90 4.03 -7.97 16.68
CA ILE A 90 3.97 -6.73 17.48
C ILE A 90 3.42 -6.96 18.88
N LYS A 91 2.53 -7.95 19.06
CA LYS A 91 1.97 -8.32 20.37
C LYS A 91 2.97 -9.10 21.25
N SER A 92 4.11 -9.51 20.73
CA SER A 92 5.14 -10.23 21.48
C SER A 92 5.82 -9.33 22.51
N LYS A 93 6.07 -9.86 23.70
CA LYS A 93 6.84 -9.16 24.75
C LYS A 93 8.29 -8.86 24.34
N SER A 94 8.81 -9.59 23.37
CA SER A 94 10.16 -9.42 22.82
C SER A 94 10.23 -8.41 21.68
N TYR A 95 9.10 -7.88 21.24
CA TYR A 95 9.07 -6.90 20.15
C TYR A 95 9.79 -5.61 20.55
N LYS A 96 10.67 -5.14 19.70
CA LYS A 96 11.33 -3.84 19.81
C LYS A 96 11.25 -3.13 18.46
N ASN A 97 11.03 -1.83 18.49
CA ASN A 97 11.08 -1.02 17.27
C ASN A 97 12.49 -1.03 16.70
N GLY A 98 12.60 -1.30 15.40
CA GLY A 98 13.84 -1.11 14.64
C GLY A 98 14.06 0.36 14.28
N PRO A 99 15.30 0.75 13.93
CA PRO A 99 15.57 2.04 13.31
C PRO A 99 15.03 2.06 11.87
N PHE A 100 14.68 3.25 11.38
CA PHE A 100 14.43 3.43 9.95
C PHE A 100 15.74 3.42 9.16
N MET A 101 15.74 2.76 8.04
CA MET A 101 16.82 2.86 7.06
C MET A 101 16.58 4.10 6.20
N ILE A 102 17.31 5.16 6.47
CA ILE A 102 17.24 6.41 5.70
C ILE A 102 18.50 6.50 4.82
N ASP A 103 18.26 6.40 3.52
CA ASP A 103 19.32 6.57 2.55
C ASP A 103 19.38 8.06 2.12
N PRO A 104 20.54 8.73 2.29
CA PRO A 104 20.73 10.11 1.87
C PRO A 104 20.51 10.34 0.37
N ASP A 105 20.79 9.32 -0.44
CA ASP A 105 20.64 9.38 -1.90
C ASP A 105 19.21 9.09 -2.37
N HIS A 106 18.28 8.89 -1.43
CA HIS A 106 16.85 8.62 -1.69
C HIS A 106 16.63 7.45 -2.66
N SER A 107 17.42 6.40 -2.54
CA SER A 107 17.24 5.19 -3.34
C SER A 107 15.89 4.50 -3.04
N GLY A 108 15.48 3.57 -3.90
CA GLY A 108 14.23 2.83 -3.74
C GLY A 108 14.13 1.96 -2.48
N ILE A 109 15.24 1.78 -1.74
CA ILE A 109 15.27 1.04 -0.46
C ILE A 109 15.18 1.95 0.76
N SER A 110 15.12 3.27 0.58
CA SER A 110 14.99 4.23 1.68
C SER A 110 13.60 4.20 2.32
N GLU A 111 13.54 4.15 3.64
CA GLU A 111 12.28 4.20 4.41
C GLU A 111 11.81 5.63 4.74
N THR A 112 12.26 6.62 3.98
CA THR A 112 11.90 8.04 4.18
C THR A 112 10.39 8.26 4.16
N ALA A 113 9.65 7.59 3.28
CA ALA A 113 8.20 7.71 3.19
C ALA A 113 7.52 7.14 4.46
N VAL A 114 8.01 6.01 4.97
CA VAL A 114 7.50 5.39 6.22
C VAL A 114 7.78 6.29 7.41
N GLN A 115 8.98 6.87 7.50
CA GLN A 115 9.33 7.83 8.56
C GLN A 115 8.42 9.07 8.50
N SER A 116 8.17 9.60 7.31
CA SER A 116 7.26 10.75 7.12
C SER A 116 5.85 10.44 7.58
N PHE A 117 5.33 9.26 7.28
CA PHE A 117 4.03 8.80 7.75
C PHE A 117 3.98 8.71 9.29
N HIS A 118 5.00 8.14 9.93
CA HIS A 118 5.09 8.10 11.39
C HIS A 118 5.12 9.50 12.03
N ASN A 119 5.78 10.46 11.38
CA ASN A 119 5.80 11.85 11.86
C ASN A 119 4.42 12.51 11.77
N LEU A 120 3.65 12.23 10.71
CA LEU A 120 2.27 12.70 10.60
C LEU A 120 1.37 12.14 11.71
N ILE A 121 1.50 10.84 12.04
CA ILE A 121 0.77 10.22 13.15
C ILE A 121 1.15 10.88 14.49
N ARG A 122 2.44 11.11 14.75
CA ARG A 122 2.90 11.77 15.99
C ARG A 122 2.36 13.18 16.12
N SER A 123 2.36 13.93 15.01
CA SER A 123 1.81 15.29 14.95
C SER A 123 0.31 15.31 15.23
N ALA A 124 -0.46 14.41 14.63
CA ALA A 124 -1.90 14.29 14.87
C ALA A 124 -2.20 13.98 16.36
N LYS A 125 -1.48 13.04 16.96
CA LYS A 125 -1.64 12.69 18.40
C LYS A 125 -1.28 13.86 19.32
N SER A 126 -0.28 14.67 18.98
CA SER A 126 0.11 15.82 19.81
C SER A 126 -0.90 16.98 19.75
N ILE A 127 -1.71 17.05 18.72
CA ILE A 127 -2.82 18.01 18.60
C ILE A 127 -3.96 17.60 19.52
N ASP A 128 -4.35 16.32 19.51
CA ASP A 128 -5.40 15.77 20.39
C ASP A 128 -5.09 15.98 21.88
N SER A 129 -3.84 15.76 22.28
CA SER A 129 -3.42 15.92 23.68
C SER A 129 -3.38 17.37 24.20
N ARG A 130 -3.64 18.36 23.34
CA ARG A 130 -3.72 19.78 23.70
C ARG A 130 -5.16 20.32 23.72
N ALA A 131 -6.12 19.49 23.36
CA ALA A 131 -7.54 19.84 23.28
C ALA A 131 -8.32 19.50 24.57
N ASP A 132 -7.68 18.85 25.54
CA ASP A 132 -8.14 18.53 26.89
C ASP A 132 -7.53 19.51 27.92
#